data_9beadf90273cbcec46cec5b24edf16f6
#
_entry.id   9beadf90273cbcec46cec5b24edf16f6
#
_cell.length_a   1.000
_cell.length_b   1.000
_cell.length_c   1.000
_cell.angle_alpha   90.00
_cell.angle_beta   90.00
_cell.angle_gamma   90.00
#
_symmetry.space_group_name_H-M   'P 1'
#
loop_
_entity.id
_entity.type
_entity.pdbx_description
1 polymer ?
#
loop_
_entity_poly.entity_id
_entity_poly.type
_entity_poly.pdbx_seq_one_letter_code
_entity_poly.pdbx_strand_id
1 'polypeptide(L)'
;MERRDFLKVAAAGAAAVATGGMMAGCAGNNGGHSSGERGGICRGPVPGAKMKLSFEPYELQLKNVFTVASYSRKTTPGVQVRIDYDGFTGYGEASMPPYLGQSVATVTEYLKKVDLGRFNDPFCLEDIISYLDSLSPGDTAAKAAVDIALHDLVGKLLGAPWFRLWGLDPAKAPATTFTIGIDTPDVVRQKTRECADRFRILKVKVGLDNDKEMIKTVREVTSLPIAVDANQGWKDREQALDEIYWLKEQGIVMVEQPMPKERMDDNAWITERSPIPVFADEAVQRLADIPSVKGAYHGINIKLMKCTGMREAWRMASYAHAEGMRVMVGCMTETSCAVSAAAQLSPLADFADLDGNLLISNDLFTGMEVKDGLITLPDRPGIGIIPL
;
A
#
# COMPACT_ATOMS: atom_id res chain seq x y z
N MET A 1 34.87 29.49 12.71
CA MET A 1 35.30 29.22 11.33
C MET A 1 34.23 29.76 10.40
N GLU A 2 34.52 30.85 9.70
CA GLU A 2 33.52 31.55 8.89
C GLU A 2 33.25 30.83 7.57
N ARG A 3 32.02 30.97 7.05
CA ARG A 3 31.56 30.35 5.80
C ARG A 3 32.45 30.55 4.57
N ARG A 4 33.35 31.50 4.63
CA ARG A 4 34.32 31.83 3.58
C ARG A 4 35.54 30.91 3.50
N ASP A 5 35.87 30.20 4.57
CA ASP A 5 37.04 29.30 4.61
C ASP A 5 36.70 27.90 4.08
N PHE A 6 35.44 27.50 4.12
CA PHE A 6 34.99 26.22 3.57
C PHE A 6 35.05 26.17 2.03
N LEU A 7 34.83 27.30 1.36
CA LEU A 7 34.88 27.39 -0.11
C LEU A 7 36.29 27.41 -0.70
N LYS A 8 37.31 27.66 0.10
CA LYS A 8 38.72 27.65 -0.35
C LYS A 8 39.38 26.27 -0.33
N VAL A 9 38.82 25.34 0.47
CA VAL A 9 39.33 23.95 0.53
C VAL A 9 38.70 23.08 -0.58
N ALA A 10 37.54 23.45 -1.09
CA ALA A 10 36.88 22.72 -2.18
C ALA A 10 37.45 23.01 -3.58
N ALA A 11 38.22 24.09 -3.74
CA ALA A 11 38.82 24.49 -5.03
C ALA A 11 40.20 23.90 -5.31
N ALA A 12 40.84 23.25 -4.35
CA ALA A 12 42.18 22.68 -4.49
C ALA A 12 42.25 21.18 -4.82
N GLY A 13 41.10 20.51 -4.94
CA GLY A 13 40.99 19.05 -5.18
C GLY A 13 40.69 18.63 -6.63
N ALA A 14 40.57 19.57 -7.57
CA ALA A 14 40.08 19.27 -8.94
C ALA A 14 41.12 19.40 -10.05
N ALA A 15 42.37 19.15 -9.78
CA ALA A 15 43.40 19.17 -10.82
C ALA A 15 44.47 18.09 -10.58
N ALA A 16 44.15 16.85 -10.91
CA ALA A 16 45.11 15.82 -11.31
C ALA A 16 44.38 14.46 -11.46
N VAL A 17 43.82 14.16 -12.59
CA VAL A 17 43.83 12.83 -13.27
C VAL A 17 43.27 13.04 -14.69
N ALA A 18 44.17 13.37 -15.58
CA ALA A 18 43.96 13.17 -17.00
C ALA A 18 45.31 12.72 -17.57
N THR A 19 45.48 11.39 -17.74
CA THR A 19 46.30 10.80 -18.82
C THR A 19 46.33 9.27 -18.69
N GLY A 20 46.08 8.63 -19.80
CA GLY A 20 46.47 7.23 -20.04
C GLY A 20 45.31 6.23 -20.01
N GLY A 21 44.63 5.99 -21.11
CA GLY A 21 45.10 5.11 -22.14
C GLY A 21 44.36 3.77 -22.20
N MET A 22 43.91 3.49 -23.37
CA MET A 22 43.65 2.16 -24.01
C MET A 22 42.19 1.73 -24.15
N MET A 23 41.74 2.07 -25.36
CA MET A 23 40.68 1.32 -26.06
C MET A 23 41.10 -0.12 -26.26
N ALA A 24 40.36 -1.09 -25.75
CA ALA A 24 40.41 -2.45 -26.22
C ALA A 24 39.07 -2.78 -26.89
N GLY A 25 39.12 -2.86 -28.23
CA GLY A 25 38.00 -3.29 -29.04
C GLY A 25 37.69 -4.76 -28.80
N CYS A 26 36.44 -5.09 -28.61
CA CYS A 26 35.95 -6.45 -28.68
C CYS A 26 35.57 -6.76 -30.13
N ALA A 27 36.43 -7.49 -30.81
CA ALA A 27 36.12 -8.15 -32.07
C ALA A 27 35.19 -9.34 -31.80
N GLY A 28 34.22 -9.49 -32.71
CA GLY A 28 33.22 -10.56 -32.60
C GLY A 28 33.83 -11.97 -32.77
N ASN A 29 33.18 -12.92 -32.14
CA ASN A 29 33.29 -14.31 -32.56
C ASN A 29 31.88 -14.95 -32.59
N ASN A 30 31.46 -15.38 -33.73
CA ASN A 30 30.29 -16.21 -34.01
C ASN A 30 30.55 -17.65 -33.54
N GLY A 31 29.60 -18.24 -32.86
CA GLY A 31 29.52 -19.68 -32.82
C GLY A 31 28.95 -20.26 -31.53
N GLY A 32 27.81 -20.92 -31.62
CA GLY A 32 27.42 -21.98 -30.71
C GLY A 32 26.15 -21.72 -29.89
N HIS A 33 25.04 -22.25 -30.32
CA HIS A 33 23.82 -22.46 -29.54
C HIS A 33 24.12 -23.26 -28.27
N SER A 34 23.82 -22.72 -27.13
CA SER A 34 23.48 -23.50 -25.94
C SER A 34 22.33 -22.77 -25.21
N SER A 35 21.24 -23.50 -25.07
CA SER A 35 20.08 -23.14 -24.23
C SER A 35 20.51 -23.10 -22.76
N GLY A 36 20.68 -21.91 -22.20
CA GLY A 36 21.04 -21.70 -20.82
C GLY A 36 20.58 -20.32 -20.37
N GLU A 37 19.70 -20.30 -19.38
CA GLU A 37 19.34 -19.26 -18.43
C GLU A 37 19.42 -17.81 -18.94
N ARG A 38 18.26 -17.23 -19.23
CA ARG A 38 18.13 -15.81 -19.48
C ARG A 38 18.38 -15.04 -18.19
N GLY A 39 19.61 -14.68 -17.93
CA GLY A 39 19.94 -13.61 -17.01
C GLY A 39 19.16 -12.37 -17.42
N GLY A 40 18.38 -11.79 -16.52
CA GLY A 40 17.55 -10.62 -16.79
C GLY A 40 18.41 -9.47 -17.29
N ILE A 41 18.27 -9.15 -18.58
CA ILE A 41 18.93 -7.98 -19.17
C ILE A 41 18.10 -6.77 -18.71
N CYS A 42 18.68 -5.94 -17.84
CA CYS A 42 18.12 -4.62 -17.53
C CYS A 42 17.99 -3.83 -18.85
N ARG A 43 16.75 -3.49 -19.23
CA ARG A 43 16.47 -2.73 -20.45
C ARG A 43 16.27 -1.26 -20.09
N GLY A 44 17.01 -0.39 -20.74
CA GLY A 44 16.75 1.04 -20.75
C GLY A 44 15.58 1.42 -21.63
N PRO A 45 15.26 2.72 -21.77
CA PRO A 45 14.20 3.20 -22.64
C PRO A 45 14.51 2.84 -24.09
N VAL A 46 13.47 2.37 -24.82
CA VAL A 46 13.58 1.93 -26.21
C VAL A 46 13.24 3.08 -27.15
N PRO A 47 14.16 3.51 -28.05
CA PRO A 47 13.90 4.59 -28.98
C PRO A 47 12.64 4.36 -29.83
N GLY A 48 11.72 5.31 -29.80
CA GLY A 48 10.47 5.26 -30.57
C GLY A 48 9.33 4.42 -29.96
N ALA A 49 9.59 3.63 -28.92
CA ALA A 49 8.52 2.94 -28.22
C ALA A 49 7.67 3.92 -27.42
N LYS A 50 6.37 3.63 -27.34
CA LYS A 50 5.38 4.45 -26.62
C LYS A 50 4.59 3.59 -25.65
N MET A 51 4.33 4.14 -24.49
CA MET A 51 3.40 3.53 -23.52
C MET A 51 1.97 3.65 -24.03
N LYS A 52 1.24 2.54 -23.98
CA LYS A 52 -0.19 2.48 -24.33
C LYS A 52 -0.99 2.06 -23.11
N LEU A 53 -1.85 2.96 -22.63
CA LEU A 53 -2.76 2.70 -21.52
C LEU A 53 -4.07 2.12 -22.04
N SER A 54 -4.57 1.09 -21.38
CA SER A 54 -5.92 0.55 -21.52
C SER A 54 -6.50 0.22 -20.15
N PHE A 55 -7.81 0.17 -20.02
CA PHE A 55 -8.49 -0.11 -18.76
C PHE A 55 -9.83 -0.79 -18.97
N GLU A 56 -10.24 -1.58 -17.96
CA GLU A 56 -11.49 -2.33 -17.98
C GLU A 56 -12.13 -2.34 -16.58
N PRO A 57 -13.41 -1.96 -16.45
CA PRO A 57 -14.17 -2.13 -15.22
C PRO A 57 -14.44 -3.61 -14.91
N TYR A 58 -14.48 -3.94 -13.62
CA TYR A 58 -14.87 -5.26 -13.14
C TYR A 58 -15.61 -5.15 -11.79
N GLU A 59 -16.17 -6.26 -11.31
CA GLU A 59 -16.81 -6.36 -10.02
C GLU A 59 -16.24 -7.54 -9.22
N LEU A 60 -15.76 -7.29 -8.00
CA LEU A 60 -15.30 -8.31 -7.08
C LEU A 60 -16.46 -8.84 -6.25
N GLN A 61 -16.51 -10.17 -6.10
CA GLN A 61 -17.46 -10.90 -5.28
C GLN A 61 -16.82 -11.20 -3.92
N LEU A 62 -17.41 -10.74 -2.84
CA LEU A 62 -16.96 -11.04 -1.49
C LEU A 62 -17.39 -12.46 -1.09
N LYS A 63 -16.50 -13.21 -0.45
CA LYS A 63 -16.80 -14.53 0.13
C LYS A 63 -17.92 -14.47 1.16
N ASN A 64 -17.92 -13.38 1.97
CA ASN A 64 -18.92 -13.09 2.98
C ASN A 64 -19.39 -11.65 2.86
N VAL A 65 -20.57 -11.32 3.41
CA VAL A 65 -20.96 -9.92 3.59
C VAL A 65 -19.91 -9.22 4.47
N PHE A 66 -19.46 -8.07 4.03
CA PHE A 66 -18.48 -7.24 4.76
C PHE A 66 -19.16 -6.02 5.33
N THR A 67 -19.19 -5.94 6.67
CA THR A 67 -19.84 -4.86 7.42
C THR A 67 -18.81 -4.09 8.24
N VAL A 68 -18.86 -2.78 8.11
CA VAL A 68 -18.16 -1.79 8.94
C VAL A 68 -19.18 -0.87 9.60
N ALA A 69 -18.76 0.02 10.49
CA ALA A 69 -19.67 0.91 11.22
C ALA A 69 -20.62 1.75 10.32
N SER A 70 -20.24 2.05 9.09
CA SER A 70 -20.98 2.95 8.19
C SER A 70 -21.74 2.27 7.05
N TYR A 71 -21.39 1.02 6.65
CA TYR A 71 -22.04 0.32 5.53
C TYR A 71 -21.78 -1.18 5.52
N SER A 72 -22.61 -1.91 4.73
CA SER A 72 -22.42 -3.34 4.40
C SER A 72 -22.43 -3.54 2.90
N ARG A 73 -21.64 -4.51 2.40
CA ARG A 73 -21.58 -4.84 0.98
C ARG A 73 -21.27 -6.31 0.74
N LYS A 74 -21.67 -6.83 -0.43
CA LYS A 74 -21.37 -8.18 -0.91
C LYS A 74 -20.50 -8.17 -2.17
N THR A 75 -20.44 -7.04 -2.85
CA THR A 75 -19.60 -6.81 -4.03
C THR A 75 -18.82 -5.51 -3.87
N THR A 76 -17.76 -5.35 -4.65
CA THR A 76 -17.03 -4.08 -4.73
C THR A 76 -16.59 -3.85 -6.18
N PRO A 77 -16.87 -2.65 -6.74
CA PRO A 77 -16.42 -2.32 -8.08
C PRO A 77 -14.93 -2.02 -8.10
N GLY A 78 -14.28 -2.34 -9.23
CA GLY A 78 -12.90 -1.99 -9.52
C GLY A 78 -12.70 -1.60 -10.97
N VAL A 79 -11.53 -1.04 -11.27
CA VAL A 79 -11.08 -0.79 -12.65
C VAL A 79 -9.65 -1.29 -12.76
N GLN A 80 -9.42 -2.27 -13.64
CA GLN A 80 -8.08 -2.74 -13.99
C GLN A 80 -7.45 -1.79 -15.00
N VAL A 81 -6.17 -1.49 -14.81
CA VAL A 81 -5.35 -0.72 -15.74
C VAL A 81 -4.22 -1.57 -16.29
N ARG A 82 -3.94 -1.42 -17.58
CA ARG A 82 -2.79 -2.03 -18.26
C ARG A 82 -1.98 -0.95 -18.97
N ILE A 83 -0.66 -1.06 -18.88
CA ILE A 83 0.28 -0.24 -19.65
C ILE A 83 1.19 -1.17 -20.44
N ASP A 84 1.03 -1.16 -21.76
CA ASP A 84 1.86 -1.92 -22.67
C ASP A 84 3.02 -1.05 -23.17
N TYR A 85 4.25 -1.61 -23.16
CA TYR A 85 5.47 -0.95 -23.61
C TYR A 85 6.52 -1.98 -24.02
N ASP A 86 6.99 -1.96 -25.27
CA ASP A 86 8.06 -2.81 -25.82
C ASP A 86 7.93 -4.30 -25.46
N GLY A 87 6.72 -4.85 -25.61
CA GLY A 87 6.44 -6.26 -25.33
C GLY A 87 6.26 -6.61 -23.84
N PHE A 88 6.32 -5.63 -22.94
CA PHE A 88 6.00 -5.77 -21.54
C PHE A 88 4.63 -5.16 -21.22
N THR A 89 3.94 -5.74 -20.25
CA THR A 89 2.69 -5.23 -19.71
C THR A 89 2.82 -5.02 -18.22
N GLY A 90 2.56 -3.79 -17.78
CA GLY A 90 2.34 -3.45 -16.37
C GLY A 90 0.85 -3.45 -16.05
N TYR A 91 0.48 -3.97 -14.88
CA TYR A 91 -0.89 -4.03 -14.40
C TYR A 91 -1.08 -3.16 -13.16
N GLY A 92 -2.24 -2.52 -13.06
CA GLY A 92 -2.65 -1.75 -11.91
C GLY A 92 -4.16 -1.84 -11.70
N GLU A 93 -4.60 -1.38 -10.56
CA GLU A 93 -5.99 -1.53 -10.11
C GLU A 93 -6.45 -0.32 -9.35
N ALA A 94 -7.67 0.15 -9.61
CA ALA A 94 -8.40 1.10 -8.80
C ALA A 94 -9.50 0.39 -8.03
N SER A 95 -9.46 0.45 -6.70
CA SER A 95 -10.56 0.07 -5.82
C SER A 95 -11.18 1.31 -5.20
N MET A 96 -12.52 1.34 -5.16
CA MET A 96 -13.28 2.55 -4.86
C MET A 96 -14.24 2.33 -3.69
N PRO A 97 -13.73 2.31 -2.43
CA PRO A 97 -14.60 2.28 -1.29
C PRO A 97 -15.44 3.58 -1.21
N PRO A 98 -16.67 3.51 -0.65
CA PRO A 98 -17.60 4.65 -0.65
C PRO A 98 -17.03 5.95 -0.09
N TYR A 99 -16.16 5.89 0.91
CA TYR A 99 -15.62 7.08 1.56
C TYR A 99 -14.61 7.89 0.71
N LEU A 100 -14.07 7.30 -0.37
CA LEU A 100 -13.25 8.04 -1.33
C LEU A 100 -14.08 8.90 -2.28
N GLY A 101 -15.40 8.71 -2.33
CA GLY A 101 -16.28 9.48 -3.20
C GLY A 101 -16.05 9.22 -4.70
N GLN A 102 -15.34 8.14 -5.06
CA GLN A 102 -15.04 7.76 -6.43
C GLN A 102 -15.93 6.60 -6.89
N SER A 103 -16.12 6.47 -8.18
CA SER A 103 -16.91 5.42 -8.82
C SER A 103 -16.23 4.93 -10.11
N VAL A 104 -16.71 3.81 -10.66
CA VAL A 104 -16.26 3.33 -11.98
C VAL A 104 -16.35 4.45 -13.02
N ALA A 105 -17.42 5.25 -13.00
CA ALA A 105 -17.62 6.34 -13.95
C ALA A 105 -16.55 7.44 -13.80
N THR A 106 -16.28 7.92 -12.57
CA THR A 106 -15.27 8.96 -12.34
C THR A 106 -13.86 8.47 -12.63
N VAL A 107 -13.52 7.24 -12.24
CA VAL A 107 -12.23 6.62 -12.52
C VAL A 107 -12.01 6.46 -14.02
N THR A 108 -12.99 5.92 -14.76
CA THR A 108 -12.86 5.74 -16.22
C THR A 108 -12.84 7.08 -16.96
N GLU A 109 -13.56 8.09 -16.49
CA GLU A 109 -13.48 9.44 -17.04
C GLU A 109 -12.10 10.07 -16.85
N TYR A 110 -11.50 9.91 -15.68
CA TYR A 110 -10.12 10.33 -15.45
C TYR A 110 -9.14 9.60 -16.37
N LEU A 111 -9.21 8.27 -16.44
CA LEU A 111 -8.30 7.46 -17.25
C LEU A 111 -8.35 7.79 -18.75
N LYS A 112 -9.50 8.21 -19.28
CA LYS A 112 -9.63 8.71 -20.67
C LYS A 112 -8.82 9.97 -20.94
N LYS A 113 -8.48 10.76 -19.92
CA LYS A 113 -7.68 12.00 -20.05
C LYS A 113 -6.17 11.70 -20.02
N VAL A 114 -5.77 10.49 -19.59
CA VAL A 114 -4.36 10.12 -19.44
C VAL A 114 -3.75 9.79 -20.79
N ASP A 115 -2.78 10.59 -21.21
CA ASP A 115 -1.97 10.35 -22.40
C ASP A 115 -0.52 10.00 -22.01
N LEU A 116 -0.23 8.72 -21.87
CA LEU A 116 1.14 8.24 -21.60
C LEU A 116 2.03 8.23 -22.86
N GLY A 117 1.43 8.31 -24.06
CA GLY A 117 2.16 8.37 -25.32
C GLY A 117 3.05 9.61 -25.47
N ARG A 118 2.81 10.65 -24.66
CA ARG A 118 3.65 11.86 -24.59
C ARG A 118 5.03 11.63 -23.98
N PHE A 119 5.18 10.58 -23.17
CA PHE A 119 6.44 10.20 -22.54
C PHE A 119 7.18 9.16 -23.37
N ASN A 120 8.49 9.34 -23.56
CA ASN A 120 9.35 8.41 -24.30
C ASN A 120 10.06 7.42 -23.37
N ASP A 121 10.08 7.72 -22.07
CA ASP A 121 10.82 6.97 -21.08
C ASP A 121 9.92 6.60 -19.90
N PRO A 122 9.58 5.31 -19.72
CA PRO A 122 8.78 4.85 -18.59
C PRO A 122 9.48 4.97 -17.24
N PHE A 123 10.81 5.16 -17.21
CA PHE A 123 11.58 5.32 -15.97
C PHE A 123 11.46 6.72 -15.37
N CYS A 124 10.97 7.71 -16.12
CA CYS A 124 10.72 9.07 -15.63
C CYS A 124 9.44 9.13 -14.77
N LEU A 125 9.35 8.27 -13.74
CA LEU A 125 8.16 8.14 -12.90
C LEU A 125 7.72 9.46 -12.27
N GLU A 126 8.66 10.31 -11.82
CA GLU A 126 8.33 11.60 -11.21
C GLU A 126 7.58 12.53 -12.16
N ASP A 127 8.05 12.63 -13.41
CA ASP A 127 7.42 13.49 -14.41
C ASP A 127 6.04 12.96 -14.80
N ILE A 128 5.91 11.62 -14.92
CA ILE A 128 4.65 10.97 -15.25
C ILE A 128 3.64 11.17 -14.11
N ILE A 129 4.04 10.94 -12.87
CA ILE A 129 3.16 11.11 -11.70
C ILE A 129 2.77 12.59 -11.52
N SER A 130 3.70 13.52 -11.70
CA SER A 130 3.41 14.96 -11.68
C SER A 130 2.39 15.34 -12.76
N TYR A 131 2.50 14.76 -13.96
CA TYR A 131 1.50 14.93 -15.01
C TYR A 131 0.13 14.36 -14.58
N LEU A 132 0.05 13.17 -14.01
CA LEU A 132 -1.19 12.58 -13.51
C LEU A 132 -1.83 13.48 -12.45
N ASP A 133 -1.05 14.03 -11.52
CA ASP A 133 -1.55 14.95 -10.49
C ASP A 133 -2.09 16.25 -11.10
N SER A 134 -1.50 16.73 -12.19
CA SER A 134 -1.93 17.96 -12.87
C SER A 134 -3.28 17.83 -13.58
N LEU A 135 -3.75 16.62 -13.88
CA LEU A 135 -5.02 16.40 -14.59
C LEU A 135 -6.24 16.65 -13.69
N SER A 136 -6.09 16.44 -12.38
CA SER A 136 -7.17 16.62 -11.41
C SER A 136 -6.60 16.65 -9.99
N PRO A 137 -7.13 17.43 -9.05
CA PRO A 137 -6.71 17.45 -7.65
C PRO A 137 -7.12 16.17 -6.89
N GLY A 138 -8.17 15.49 -7.32
CA GLY A 138 -8.70 14.24 -6.72
C GLY A 138 -8.29 12.99 -7.49
N ASP A 139 -9.28 12.09 -7.69
CA ASP A 139 -9.15 10.86 -8.47
C ASP A 139 -8.02 9.93 -8.01
N THR A 140 -7.84 9.82 -6.69
CA THR A 140 -6.69 9.14 -6.07
C THR A 140 -6.62 7.67 -6.45
N ALA A 141 -7.76 6.96 -6.52
CA ALA A 141 -7.78 5.55 -6.93
C ALA A 141 -7.40 5.36 -8.40
N ALA A 142 -7.85 6.27 -9.29
CA ALA A 142 -7.47 6.22 -10.71
C ALA A 142 -5.97 6.47 -10.90
N LYS A 143 -5.40 7.44 -10.17
CA LYS A 143 -3.97 7.72 -10.16
C LYS A 143 -3.18 6.54 -9.63
N ALA A 144 -3.64 5.93 -8.52
CA ALA A 144 -3.03 4.74 -7.94
C ALA A 144 -2.98 3.59 -8.95
N ALA A 145 -4.04 3.37 -9.71
CA ALA A 145 -4.05 2.33 -10.73
C ALA A 145 -2.98 2.55 -11.81
N VAL A 146 -2.79 3.79 -12.27
CA VAL A 146 -1.75 4.12 -13.25
C VAL A 146 -0.35 4.00 -12.64
N ASP A 147 -0.17 4.50 -11.41
CA ASP A 147 1.11 4.42 -10.69
C ASP A 147 1.53 2.97 -10.43
N ILE A 148 0.62 2.12 -9.96
CA ILE A 148 0.86 0.69 -9.76
C ILE A 148 1.27 0.02 -11.07
N ALA A 149 0.54 0.29 -12.17
CA ALA A 149 0.84 -0.27 -13.48
C ALA A 149 2.21 0.18 -14.01
N LEU A 150 2.61 1.44 -13.76
CA LEU A 150 3.94 1.94 -14.10
C LEU A 150 5.03 1.26 -13.28
N HIS A 151 4.83 1.08 -11.98
CA HIS A 151 5.78 0.37 -11.13
C HIS A 151 5.90 -1.10 -11.54
N ASP A 152 4.80 -1.78 -11.87
CA ASP A 152 4.84 -3.15 -12.36
C ASP A 152 5.61 -3.25 -13.69
N LEU A 153 5.35 -2.33 -14.62
CA LEU A 153 6.05 -2.25 -15.90
C LEU A 153 7.55 -2.01 -15.70
N VAL A 154 7.92 -0.98 -14.95
CA VAL A 154 9.32 -0.59 -14.73
C VAL A 154 10.09 -1.69 -14.01
N GLY A 155 9.51 -2.31 -12.98
CA GLY A 155 10.15 -3.45 -12.32
C GLY A 155 10.36 -4.66 -13.25
N LYS A 156 9.43 -4.91 -14.19
CA LYS A 156 9.58 -5.94 -15.24
C LYS A 156 10.69 -5.59 -16.23
N LEU A 157 10.80 -4.33 -16.66
CA LEU A 157 11.89 -3.85 -17.51
C LEU A 157 13.24 -3.95 -16.82
N LEU A 158 13.29 -3.70 -15.52
CA LEU A 158 14.50 -3.83 -14.69
C LEU A 158 14.82 -5.28 -14.28
N GLY A 159 13.87 -6.21 -14.48
CA GLY A 159 14.02 -7.61 -14.11
C GLY A 159 14.04 -7.86 -12.59
N ALA A 160 13.46 -6.95 -11.78
CA ALA A 160 13.50 -7.04 -10.33
C ALA A 160 12.18 -6.64 -9.65
N PRO A 161 11.84 -7.21 -8.48
CA PRO A 161 10.72 -6.75 -7.67
C PRO A 161 11.04 -5.44 -6.95
N TRP A 162 9.98 -4.66 -6.66
CA TRP A 162 10.16 -3.32 -6.09
C TRP A 162 10.77 -3.31 -4.70
N PHE A 163 10.47 -4.28 -3.82
CA PHE A 163 11.14 -4.34 -2.52
C PHE A 163 12.67 -4.41 -2.66
N ARG A 164 13.21 -5.11 -3.69
CA ARG A 164 14.64 -5.14 -3.98
C ARG A 164 15.15 -3.81 -4.55
N LEU A 165 14.39 -3.18 -5.46
CA LEU A 165 14.75 -1.88 -6.04
C LEU A 165 14.80 -0.80 -4.96
N TRP A 166 13.99 -0.92 -3.92
CA TRP A 166 14.03 -0.05 -2.75
C TRP A 166 15.06 -0.47 -1.68
N GLY A 167 15.78 -1.57 -1.88
CA GLY A 167 16.77 -2.08 -0.93
C GLY A 167 16.17 -2.63 0.35
N LEU A 168 14.93 -3.14 0.31
CA LEU A 168 14.22 -3.67 1.45
C LEU A 168 14.46 -5.17 1.62
N ASP A 169 14.59 -5.60 2.88
CA ASP A 169 14.65 -7.00 3.26
C ASP A 169 13.23 -7.57 3.44
N PRO A 170 12.76 -8.48 2.57
CA PRO A 170 11.41 -9.03 2.66
C PRO A 170 11.14 -9.80 3.96
N ALA A 171 12.18 -10.28 4.65
CA ALA A 171 12.04 -10.96 5.94
C ALA A 171 11.59 -10.01 7.08
N LYS A 172 11.67 -8.71 6.88
CA LYS A 172 11.21 -7.70 7.83
C LYS A 172 9.72 -7.35 7.69
N ALA A 173 9.03 -7.89 6.67
CA ALA A 173 7.60 -7.69 6.53
C ALA A 173 6.85 -8.21 7.77
N PRO A 174 5.98 -7.40 8.41
CA PRO A 174 5.23 -7.85 9.57
C PRO A 174 4.18 -8.91 9.17
N ALA A 175 3.63 -9.60 10.17
CA ALA A 175 2.44 -10.40 9.96
C ALA A 175 1.28 -9.49 9.50
N THR A 176 0.50 -9.96 8.52
CA THR A 176 -0.74 -9.24 8.16
C THR A 176 -1.86 -9.61 9.12
N THR A 177 -2.74 -8.66 9.38
CA THR A 177 -4.02 -8.94 10.03
C THR A 177 -4.93 -9.73 9.11
N PHE A 178 -5.96 -10.36 9.70
CA PHE A 178 -7.15 -10.84 8.99
C PHE A 178 -8.38 -10.17 9.60
N THR A 179 -9.22 -9.58 8.75
CA THR A 179 -10.33 -8.73 9.19
C THR A 179 -11.59 -9.52 9.50
N ILE A 180 -12.09 -9.35 10.71
CA ILE A 180 -13.42 -9.79 11.14
C ILE A 180 -14.34 -8.56 11.16
N GLY A 181 -15.30 -8.54 10.21
CA GLY A 181 -16.31 -7.50 10.13
C GLY A 181 -17.36 -7.64 11.25
N ILE A 182 -18.12 -6.57 11.47
CA ILE A 182 -19.23 -6.55 12.43
C ILE A 182 -20.31 -7.54 11.98
N ASP A 183 -20.71 -8.45 12.88
CA ASP A 183 -21.71 -9.48 12.60
C ASP A 183 -22.35 -10.00 13.92
N THR A 184 -23.25 -10.97 13.83
CA THR A 184 -23.78 -11.64 15.00
C THR A 184 -22.69 -12.46 15.74
N PRO A 185 -22.80 -12.68 17.06
CA PRO A 185 -21.80 -13.43 17.82
C PRO A 185 -21.50 -14.82 17.24
N ASP A 186 -22.50 -15.54 16.72
CA ASP A 186 -22.28 -16.87 16.15
C ASP A 186 -21.45 -16.81 14.87
N VAL A 187 -21.70 -15.85 14.00
CA VAL A 187 -20.94 -15.64 12.76
C VAL A 187 -19.51 -15.17 13.10
N VAL A 188 -19.34 -14.26 14.05
CA VAL A 188 -18.03 -13.81 14.53
C VAL A 188 -17.22 -14.98 15.09
N ARG A 189 -17.83 -15.80 15.93
CA ARG A 189 -17.19 -17.01 16.52
C ARG A 189 -16.77 -17.99 15.45
N GLN A 190 -17.63 -18.23 14.44
CA GLN A 190 -17.29 -19.09 13.30
C GLN A 190 -16.11 -18.55 12.51
N LYS A 191 -16.18 -17.29 12.06
CA LYS A 191 -15.11 -16.62 11.29
C LYS A 191 -13.77 -16.65 12.06
N THR A 192 -13.82 -16.40 13.38
CA THR A 192 -12.62 -16.45 14.23
C THR A 192 -12.00 -17.86 14.24
N ARG A 193 -12.80 -18.92 14.37
CA ARG A 193 -12.29 -20.31 14.33
C ARG A 193 -11.64 -20.65 12.97
N GLU A 194 -12.20 -20.17 11.87
CA GLU A 194 -11.70 -20.42 10.52
C GLU A 194 -10.33 -19.77 10.23
N CYS A 195 -9.99 -18.69 10.96
CA CYS A 195 -8.76 -17.91 10.71
C CYS A 195 -7.72 -18.00 11.84
N ALA A 196 -8.09 -18.36 13.08
CA ALA A 196 -7.21 -18.28 14.23
C ALA A 196 -5.90 -19.10 14.10
N ASP A 197 -5.95 -20.25 13.44
CA ASP A 197 -4.77 -21.11 13.21
C ASP A 197 -3.92 -20.68 12.00
N ARG A 198 -4.42 -19.74 11.20
CA ARG A 198 -3.80 -19.32 9.94
C ARG A 198 -3.14 -17.95 10.01
N PHE A 199 -3.49 -17.15 11.01
CA PHE A 199 -3.00 -15.78 11.18
C PHE A 199 -2.35 -15.60 12.55
N ARG A 200 -1.51 -14.58 12.66
CA ARG A 200 -0.79 -14.24 13.91
C ARG A 200 -1.38 -13.04 14.63
N ILE A 201 -2.21 -12.29 13.95
CA ILE A 201 -2.91 -11.12 14.45
C ILE A 201 -4.24 -11.00 13.71
N LEU A 202 -5.30 -10.63 14.42
CA LEU A 202 -6.61 -10.35 13.83
C LEU A 202 -6.89 -8.86 13.85
N LYS A 203 -7.72 -8.39 12.91
CA LYS A 203 -8.32 -7.06 12.94
C LYS A 203 -9.81 -7.21 13.17
N VAL A 204 -10.36 -6.52 14.15
CA VAL A 204 -11.79 -6.56 14.46
C VAL A 204 -12.38 -5.18 14.22
N LYS A 205 -13.43 -5.13 13.40
CA LYS A 205 -14.20 -3.90 13.19
C LYS A 205 -15.08 -3.64 14.40
N VAL A 206 -15.02 -2.40 14.90
CA VAL A 206 -15.76 -1.89 16.06
C VAL A 206 -16.36 -0.52 15.70
N GLY A 207 -16.89 0.22 16.66
CA GLY A 207 -17.45 1.56 16.45
C GLY A 207 -18.98 1.58 16.54
N LEU A 208 -19.59 0.53 17.08
CA LEU A 208 -21.01 0.43 17.37
C LEU A 208 -21.24 0.06 18.85
N ASP A 209 -22.50 0.05 19.28
CA ASP A 209 -22.84 -0.23 20.69
C ASP A 209 -22.51 -1.66 21.16
N ASN A 210 -22.21 -2.57 20.22
CA ASN A 210 -21.90 -3.98 20.52
C ASN A 210 -20.40 -4.30 20.54
N ASP A 211 -19.52 -3.30 20.58
CA ASP A 211 -18.06 -3.47 20.50
C ASP A 211 -17.51 -4.47 21.53
N LYS A 212 -17.96 -4.33 22.80
CA LYS A 212 -17.54 -5.25 23.87
C LYS A 212 -17.99 -6.68 23.67
N GLU A 213 -19.18 -6.88 23.11
CA GLU A 213 -19.68 -8.20 22.77
C GLU A 213 -18.84 -8.83 21.65
N MET A 214 -18.52 -8.04 20.60
CA MET A 214 -17.66 -8.46 19.51
C MET A 214 -16.30 -8.96 20.00
N ILE A 215 -15.61 -8.15 20.81
CA ILE A 215 -14.29 -8.49 21.36
C ILE A 215 -14.34 -9.71 22.28
N LYS A 216 -15.32 -9.79 23.19
CA LYS A 216 -15.51 -10.96 24.06
C LYS A 216 -15.73 -12.24 23.24
N THR A 217 -16.56 -12.16 22.20
CA THR A 217 -16.84 -13.29 21.30
C THR A 217 -15.58 -13.79 20.60
N VAL A 218 -14.72 -12.87 20.12
CA VAL A 218 -13.44 -13.28 19.53
C VAL A 218 -12.52 -13.90 20.60
N ARG A 219 -12.49 -13.36 21.82
CA ARG A 219 -11.69 -13.87 22.94
C ARG A 219 -12.13 -15.25 23.46
N GLU A 220 -13.39 -15.61 23.29
CA GLU A 220 -13.86 -17.01 23.56
C GLU A 220 -13.13 -18.04 22.68
N VAL A 221 -12.62 -17.62 21.52
CA VAL A 221 -12.07 -18.53 20.50
C VAL A 221 -10.54 -18.47 20.47
N THR A 222 -9.93 -17.28 20.65
CA THR A 222 -8.49 -17.12 20.46
C THR A 222 -7.85 -16.10 21.43
N SER A 223 -6.56 -16.35 21.77
CA SER A 223 -5.70 -15.42 22.49
C SER A 223 -4.77 -14.60 21.58
N LEU A 224 -4.89 -14.70 20.27
CA LEU A 224 -4.06 -13.95 19.32
C LEU A 224 -4.12 -12.44 19.62
N PRO A 225 -3.06 -11.68 19.34
CA PRO A 225 -3.10 -10.22 19.32
C PRO A 225 -4.24 -9.73 18.40
N ILE A 226 -4.93 -8.68 18.80
CA ILE A 226 -6.01 -8.07 18.01
C ILE A 226 -5.70 -6.59 17.81
N ALA A 227 -5.79 -6.12 16.57
CA ALA A 227 -5.97 -4.72 16.21
C ALA A 227 -7.47 -4.41 16.13
N VAL A 228 -7.90 -3.23 16.54
CA VAL A 228 -9.29 -2.79 16.33
C VAL A 228 -9.33 -1.58 15.42
N ASP A 229 -10.41 -1.49 14.64
CA ASP A 229 -10.67 -0.36 13.76
C ASP A 229 -12.11 0.13 14.01
N ALA A 230 -12.21 1.32 14.56
CA ALA A 230 -13.48 1.95 14.90
C ALA A 230 -14.11 2.70 13.70
N ASN A 231 -13.39 2.88 12.60
CA ASN A 231 -13.84 3.58 11.40
C ASN A 231 -14.62 4.86 11.71
N GLN A 232 -14.08 5.71 12.61
CA GLN A 232 -14.67 6.96 13.07
C GLN A 232 -15.98 6.77 13.91
N GLY A 233 -16.22 5.56 14.43
CA GLY A 233 -17.50 5.18 15.04
C GLY A 233 -17.75 5.86 16.39
N TRP A 234 -16.73 6.07 17.20
CA TRP A 234 -16.89 6.66 18.54
C TRP A 234 -17.13 8.17 18.49
N LYS A 235 -17.98 8.68 19.39
CA LYS A 235 -18.45 10.07 19.32
C LYS A 235 -18.09 10.90 20.55
N ASP A 236 -17.76 10.28 21.65
CA ASP A 236 -17.32 10.92 22.89
C ASP A 236 -15.90 10.50 23.22
N ARG A 237 -14.98 11.46 23.42
CA ARG A 237 -13.54 11.19 23.61
C ARG A 237 -13.23 10.53 24.95
N GLU A 238 -14.02 10.83 25.99
CA GLU A 238 -13.80 10.26 27.31
C GLU A 238 -14.25 8.80 27.33
N GLN A 239 -15.43 8.52 26.75
CA GLN A 239 -15.90 7.15 26.56
C GLN A 239 -14.96 6.36 25.63
N ALA A 240 -14.47 6.97 24.56
CA ALA A 240 -13.51 6.33 23.65
C ALA A 240 -12.20 5.96 24.39
N LEU A 241 -11.71 6.83 25.27
CA LEU A 241 -10.51 6.55 26.07
C LEU A 241 -10.76 5.42 27.08
N ASP A 242 -11.90 5.43 27.77
CA ASP A 242 -12.31 4.35 28.70
C ASP A 242 -12.43 3.00 27.95
N GLU A 243 -12.98 3.03 26.73
CA GLU A 243 -13.05 1.85 25.85
C GLU A 243 -11.65 1.35 25.48
N ILE A 244 -10.72 2.24 25.15
CA ILE A 244 -9.33 1.89 24.84
C ILE A 244 -8.60 1.25 26.04
N TYR A 245 -8.84 1.72 27.26
CA TYR A 245 -8.29 1.09 28.45
C TYR A 245 -8.84 -0.32 28.64
N TRP A 246 -10.16 -0.49 28.49
CA TRP A 246 -10.77 -1.82 28.55
C TRP A 246 -10.24 -2.73 27.44
N LEU A 247 -10.10 -2.23 26.20
CA LEU A 247 -9.53 -2.98 25.06
C LEU A 247 -8.10 -3.45 25.34
N LYS A 248 -7.27 -2.62 25.96
CA LYS A 248 -5.92 -3.03 26.39
C LYS A 248 -5.96 -4.24 27.34
N GLU A 249 -6.88 -4.27 28.28
CA GLU A 249 -7.08 -5.40 29.19
C GLU A 249 -7.49 -6.68 28.42
N GLN A 250 -8.14 -6.51 27.28
CA GLN A 250 -8.50 -7.61 26.38
C GLN A 250 -7.36 -8.03 25.46
N GLY A 251 -6.15 -7.48 25.59
CA GLY A 251 -5.00 -7.81 24.74
C GLY A 251 -5.04 -7.18 23.35
N ILE A 252 -5.76 -6.07 23.19
CA ILE A 252 -5.72 -5.26 21.96
C ILE A 252 -4.38 -4.56 21.88
N VAL A 253 -3.75 -4.57 20.69
CA VAL A 253 -2.39 -4.05 20.47
C VAL A 253 -2.36 -2.68 19.80
N MET A 254 -3.45 -2.27 19.14
CA MET A 254 -3.59 -0.94 18.52
C MET A 254 -5.06 -0.61 18.24
N VAL A 255 -5.36 0.68 18.13
CA VAL A 255 -6.66 1.21 17.71
C VAL A 255 -6.48 2.06 16.46
N GLU A 256 -7.32 1.85 15.45
CA GLU A 256 -7.36 2.62 14.22
C GLU A 256 -8.58 3.51 14.20
N GLN A 257 -8.37 4.77 13.84
CA GLN A 257 -9.35 5.85 13.62
C GLN A 257 -10.52 5.84 14.61
N PRO A 258 -10.28 6.12 15.91
CA PRO A 258 -11.31 6.05 16.95
C PRO A 258 -12.44 7.07 16.74
N MET A 259 -12.09 8.34 16.48
CA MET A 259 -13.03 9.45 16.34
C MET A 259 -13.10 9.94 14.89
N PRO A 260 -14.16 10.71 14.53
CA PRO A 260 -14.20 11.40 13.24
C PRO A 260 -12.93 12.17 12.93
N LYS A 261 -12.48 12.14 11.70
CA LYS A 261 -11.23 12.78 11.26
C LYS A 261 -11.25 14.29 11.42
N GLU A 262 -12.44 14.90 11.41
CA GLU A 262 -12.63 16.34 11.62
C GLU A 262 -12.41 16.75 13.09
N ARG A 263 -12.49 15.80 14.02
CA ARG A 263 -12.28 16.02 15.46
C ARG A 263 -10.81 15.79 15.85
N MET A 264 -9.91 16.52 15.21
CA MET A 264 -8.47 16.34 15.38
C MET A 264 -8.02 16.54 16.83
N ASP A 265 -8.55 17.55 17.52
CA ASP A 265 -8.21 17.82 18.93
C ASP A 265 -8.63 16.68 19.87
N ASP A 266 -9.76 16.02 19.60
CA ASP A 266 -10.19 14.88 20.39
C ASP A 266 -9.33 13.64 20.12
N ASN A 267 -8.96 13.41 18.87
CA ASN A 267 -8.01 12.36 18.50
C ASN A 267 -6.64 12.59 19.17
N ALA A 268 -6.14 13.83 19.18
CA ALA A 268 -4.89 14.19 19.86
C ALA A 268 -4.99 13.96 21.37
N TRP A 269 -6.10 14.38 21.99
CA TRP A 269 -6.35 14.19 23.42
C TRP A 269 -6.40 12.71 23.83
N ILE A 270 -7.03 11.85 22.99
CA ILE A 270 -7.06 10.40 23.17
C ILE A 270 -5.66 9.83 23.02
N THR A 271 -4.94 10.21 21.96
CA THR A 271 -3.61 9.68 21.62
C THR A 271 -2.60 9.94 22.76
N GLU A 272 -2.59 11.16 23.31
CA GLU A 272 -1.72 11.52 24.43
C GLU A 272 -1.92 10.64 25.67
N ARG A 273 -3.15 10.12 25.85
CA ARG A 273 -3.55 9.36 27.06
C ARG A 273 -3.69 7.87 26.83
N SER A 274 -3.70 7.45 25.57
CA SER A 274 -3.94 6.07 25.19
C SER A 274 -2.79 5.16 25.63
N PRO A 275 -3.10 4.02 26.31
CA PRO A 275 -2.09 3.05 26.73
C PRO A 275 -1.62 2.15 25.58
N ILE A 276 -2.21 2.25 24.39
CA ILE A 276 -1.87 1.51 23.17
C ILE A 276 -1.82 2.45 21.97
N PRO A 277 -1.06 2.12 20.92
CA PRO A 277 -0.94 2.98 19.74
C PRO A 277 -2.29 3.27 19.07
N VAL A 278 -2.47 4.53 18.66
CA VAL A 278 -3.62 5.03 17.89
C VAL A 278 -3.14 5.41 16.50
N PHE A 279 -3.80 4.90 15.46
CA PHE A 279 -3.44 5.12 14.06
C PHE A 279 -4.51 5.92 13.31
N ALA A 280 -4.05 6.83 12.43
CA ALA A 280 -4.90 7.54 11.49
C ALA A 280 -5.14 6.68 10.24
N ASP A 281 -6.39 6.54 9.80
CA ASP A 281 -6.76 6.00 8.49
C ASP A 281 -7.42 7.08 7.63
N GLU A 282 -8.66 7.43 7.90
CA GLU A 282 -9.39 8.42 7.11
C GLU A 282 -8.85 9.85 7.30
N ALA A 283 -8.17 10.12 8.41
CA ALA A 283 -7.56 11.42 8.69
C ALA A 283 -6.28 11.71 7.89
N VAL A 284 -5.67 10.70 7.28
CA VAL A 284 -4.47 10.84 6.45
C VAL A 284 -4.67 10.14 5.11
N GLN A 285 -4.63 10.89 4.03
CA GLN A 285 -4.78 10.34 2.68
C GLN A 285 -3.51 10.51 1.86
N ARG A 286 -2.90 11.68 1.91
CA ARG A 286 -1.74 12.08 1.11
C ARG A 286 -0.55 12.45 2.00
N LEU A 287 0.61 12.55 1.37
CA LEU A 287 1.84 13.03 2.03
C LEU A 287 1.64 14.38 2.73
N ALA A 288 0.89 15.28 2.09
CA ALA A 288 0.62 16.62 2.62
C ALA A 288 -0.20 16.62 3.92
N ASP A 289 -0.90 15.53 4.24
CA ASP A 289 -1.73 15.44 5.45
C ASP A 289 -0.90 15.08 6.70
N ILE A 290 0.29 14.47 6.52
CA ILE A 290 1.09 13.96 7.65
C ILE A 290 1.43 15.05 8.68
N PRO A 291 1.83 16.28 8.30
CA PRO A 291 2.08 17.33 9.29
C PRO A 291 0.88 17.67 10.17
N SER A 292 -0.34 17.57 9.63
CA SER A 292 -1.58 17.89 10.38
C SER A 292 -2.00 16.79 11.36
N VAL A 293 -1.62 15.54 11.12
CA VAL A 293 -1.93 14.39 11.98
C VAL A 293 -0.84 14.07 13.00
N LYS A 294 0.34 14.69 12.85
CA LYS A 294 1.45 14.54 13.80
C LYS A 294 1.04 15.06 15.18
N GLY A 295 1.20 14.23 16.20
CA GLY A 295 0.77 14.51 17.57
C GLY A 295 -0.69 14.16 17.85
N ALA A 296 -1.53 14.07 16.83
CA ALA A 296 -2.91 13.59 16.97
C ALA A 296 -3.02 12.07 16.83
N TYR A 297 -1.98 11.41 16.31
CA TYR A 297 -1.89 9.96 16.18
C TYR A 297 -0.46 9.48 16.39
N HIS A 298 -0.29 8.25 16.89
CA HIS A 298 1.02 7.60 17.02
C HIS A 298 1.56 7.09 15.68
N GLY A 299 0.68 6.85 14.72
CA GLY A 299 1.04 6.31 13.41
C GLY A 299 -0.03 6.57 12.36
N ILE A 300 0.29 6.19 11.13
CA ILE A 300 -0.57 6.36 9.95
C ILE A 300 -0.81 5.04 9.26
N ASN A 301 -2.00 4.84 8.69
CA ASN A 301 -2.31 3.74 7.78
C ASN A 301 -2.21 4.23 6.33
N ILE A 302 -1.20 3.76 5.60
CA ILE A 302 -0.97 4.06 4.19
C ILE A 302 -1.74 3.06 3.35
N LYS A 303 -2.66 3.54 2.49
CA LYS A 303 -3.38 2.74 1.50
C LYS A 303 -3.18 3.35 0.11
N LEU A 304 -2.78 2.54 -0.86
CA LEU A 304 -2.42 3.03 -2.20
C LEU A 304 -3.55 3.82 -2.86
N MET A 305 -4.80 3.39 -2.65
CA MET A 305 -5.98 4.07 -3.20
C MET A 305 -6.23 5.46 -2.61
N LYS A 306 -5.73 5.72 -1.40
CA LYS A 306 -5.79 7.06 -0.78
C LYS A 306 -4.67 7.96 -1.29
N CYS A 307 -3.45 7.42 -1.38
CA CYS A 307 -2.23 8.20 -1.61
C CYS A 307 -1.72 8.18 -3.05
N THR A 308 -2.58 7.85 -4.02
CA THR A 308 -2.24 7.85 -5.45
C THR A 308 -1.20 6.82 -5.90
N GLY A 309 -0.91 5.79 -5.09
CA GLY A 309 -0.08 4.65 -5.48
C GLY A 309 1.21 4.48 -4.71
N MET A 310 2.11 3.66 -5.26
CA MET A 310 3.33 3.18 -4.62
C MET A 310 4.35 4.29 -4.38
N ARG A 311 4.46 5.24 -5.33
CA ARG A 311 5.45 6.33 -5.24
C ARG A 311 5.19 7.24 -4.05
N GLU A 312 3.95 7.68 -3.88
CA GLU A 312 3.62 8.53 -2.75
C GLU A 312 3.62 7.74 -1.44
N ALA A 313 3.16 6.49 -1.45
CA ALA A 313 3.22 5.60 -0.29
C ALA A 313 4.65 5.45 0.27
N TRP A 314 5.64 5.27 -0.61
CA TRP A 314 7.06 5.25 -0.22
C TRP A 314 7.50 6.55 0.47
N ARG A 315 7.12 7.70 -0.09
CA ARG A 315 7.43 9.02 0.49
C ARG A 315 6.76 9.20 1.84
N MET A 316 5.48 8.79 1.95
CA MET A 316 4.72 8.85 3.19
C MET A 316 5.37 8.01 4.30
N ALA A 317 5.75 6.77 4.00
CA ALA A 317 6.42 5.90 4.97
C ALA A 317 7.76 6.51 5.44
N SER A 318 8.57 7.00 4.50
CA SER A 318 9.86 7.63 4.80
C SER A 318 9.70 8.90 5.65
N TYR A 319 8.71 9.74 5.32
CA TYR A 319 8.46 10.98 6.05
C TYR A 319 7.88 10.71 7.44
N ALA A 320 6.92 9.78 7.55
CA ALA A 320 6.36 9.38 8.84
C ALA A 320 7.44 8.87 9.82
N HIS A 321 8.35 8.03 9.34
CA HIS A 321 9.48 7.56 10.15
C HIS A 321 10.42 8.70 10.56
N ALA A 322 10.73 9.65 9.66
CA ALA A 322 11.54 10.81 9.99
C ALA A 322 10.88 11.69 11.06
N GLU A 323 9.55 11.71 11.12
CA GLU A 323 8.76 12.40 12.15
C GLU A 323 8.53 11.57 13.43
N GLY A 324 9.11 10.35 13.51
CA GLY A 324 8.96 9.45 14.65
C GLY A 324 7.59 8.77 14.74
N MET A 325 6.80 8.79 13.67
CA MET A 325 5.49 8.13 13.60
C MET A 325 5.65 6.68 13.14
N ARG A 326 4.77 5.81 13.62
CA ARG A 326 4.66 4.43 13.15
C ARG A 326 3.94 4.36 11.80
N VAL A 327 4.23 3.31 11.06
CA VAL A 327 3.63 3.07 9.74
C VAL A 327 2.85 1.75 9.76
N MET A 328 1.60 1.80 9.30
CA MET A 328 0.85 0.64 8.86
C MET A 328 0.66 0.74 7.35
N VAL A 329 0.80 -0.39 6.66
CA VAL A 329 0.42 -0.50 5.25
C VAL A 329 -0.86 -1.32 5.18
N GLY A 330 -1.92 -0.70 4.67
CA GLY A 330 -3.22 -1.32 4.52
C GLY A 330 -3.68 -1.39 3.06
N CYS A 331 -4.82 -2.03 2.87
CA CYS A 331 -5.49 -2.14 1.58
C CYS A 331 -6.98 -1.82 1.69
N MET A 332 -7.64 -1.84 0.56
CA MET A 332 -9.09 -1.95 0.45
C MET A 332 -9.47 -3.41 0.20
N THR A 333 -10.72 -3.70 -0.15
CA THR A 333 -11.05 -4.97 -0.78
C THR A 333 -10.62 -4.89 -2.24
N GLU A 334 -9.56 -5.61 -2.58
CA GLU A 334 -8.79 -5.49 -3.82
C GLU A 334 -8.38 -6.86 -4.33
N THR A 335 -7.97 -6.95 -5.59
CA THR A 335 -7.32 -8.15 -6.12
C THR A 335 -5.89 -8.28 -5.60
N SER A 336 -5.28 -9.43 -5.88
CA SER A 336 -3.85 -9.64 -5.64
C SER A 336 -2.95 -8.61 -6.36
N CYS A 337 -3.46 -7.86 -7.35
CA CYS A 337 -2.71 -6.79 -8.01
C CYS A 337 -2.37 -5.65 -7.03
N ALA A 338 -3.38 -4.94 -6.53
CA ALA A 338 -3.15 -3.81 -5.63
C ALA A 338 -2.59 -4.26 -4.26
N VAL A 339 -3.05 -5.41 -3.75
CA VAL A 339 -2.51 -5.95 -2.48
C VAL A 339 -1.03 -6.30 -2.61
N SER A 340 -0.58 -6.90 -3.74
CA SER A 340 0.86 -7.18 -3.96
C SER A 340 1.68 -5.91 -4.14
N ALA A 341 1.12 -4.88 -4.78
CA ALA A 341 1.77 -3.57 -4.89
C ALA A 341 1.99 -2.93 -3.50
N ALA A 342 0.97 -2.93 -2.65
CA ALA A 342 1.08 -2.45 -1.27
C ALA A 342 2.07 -3.29 -0.45
N ALA A 343 2.08 -4.61 -0.65
CA ALA A 343 2.98 -5.53 0.04
C ALA A 343 4.47 -5.26 -0.25
N GLN A 344 4.82 -4.67 -1.42
CA GLN A 344 6.20 -4.29 -1.71
C GLN A 344 6.79 -3.31 -0.68
N LEU A 345 5.92 -2.53 0.01
CA LEU A 345 6.32 -1.60 1.06
C LEU A 345 6.29 -2.22 2.46
N SER A 346 5.70 -3.41 2.62
CA SER A 346 5.50 -4.01 3.94
C SER A 346 6.77 -4.16 4.80
N PRO A 347 8.00 -4.35 4.25
CA PRO A 347 9.20 -4.38 5.08
C PRO A 347 9.56 -3.04 5.76
N LEU A 348 8.91 -1.94 5.38
CA LEU A 348 9.01 -0.63 6.06
C LEU A 348 7.96 -0.45 7.16
N ALA A 349 6.95 -1.31 7.22
CA ALA A 349 5.81 -1.09 8.09
C ALA A 349 6.01 -1.74 9.47
N ASP A 350 5.46 -1.10 10.51
CA ASP A 350 5.33 -1.67 11.85
C ASP A 350 4.15 -2.64 11.92
N PHE A 351 3.10 -2.38 11.13
CA PHE A 351 1.88 -3.20 11.01
C PHE A 351 1.48 -3.36 9.54
N ALA A 352 0.82 -4.47 9.23
CA ALA A 352 0.24 -4.70 7.91
C ALA A 352 -1.22 -5.16 8.03
N ASP A 353 -2.07 -4.64 7.12
CA ASP A 353 -3.49 -4.97 6.97
C ASP A 353 -3.75 -5.24 5.48
N LEU A 354 -3.20 -6.36 4.99
CA LEU A 354 -3.11 -6.72 3.57
C LEU A 354 -3.87 -8.03 3.29
N ASP A 355 -5.13 -8.06 3.68
CA ASP A 355 -6.02 -9.22 3.52
C ASP A 355 -7.11 -9.04 2.45
N GLY A 356 -7.13 -7.90 1.75
CA GLY A 356 -8.20 -7.53 0.81
C GLY A 356 -8.48 -8.60 -0.26
N ASN A 357 -7.44 -9.22 -0.82
CA ASN A 357 -7.54 -10.30 -1.79
C ASN A 357 -8.01 -11.63 -1.18
N LEU A 358 -7.86 -11.82 0.12
CA LEU A 358 -8.35 -13.03 0.81
C LEU A 358 -9.85 -12.99 1.04
N LEU A 359 -10.47 -11.82 1.00
CA LEU A 359 -11.90 -11.60 1.21
C LEU A 359 -12.74 -11.83 -0.05
N ILE A 360 -12.14 -11.94 -1.24
CA ILE A 360 -12.80 -12.09 -2.53
C ILE A 360 -12.75 -13.54 -3.06
N SER A 361 -13.70 -13.90 -3.93
CA SER A 361 -13.79 -15.22 -4.55
C SER A 361 -13.38 -15.27 -6.02
N ASN A 362 -13.24 -14.13 -6.68
CA ASN A 362 -12.95 -13.98 -8.11
C ASN A 362 -11.74 -13.08 -8.35
N ASP A 363 -10.61 -13.44 -7.77
CA ASP A 363 -9.35 -12.72 -8.01
C ASP A 363 -8.93 -12.82 -9.50
N LEU A 364 -8.27 -11.79 -9.98
CA LEU A 364 -7.77 -11.71 -11.36
C LEU A 364 -6.30 -12.07 -11.47
N PHE A 365 -5.59 -12.17 -10.34
CA PHE A 365 -4.16 -12.38 -10.28
C PHE A 365 -3.77 -13.33 -9.15
N THR A 366 -2.59 -13.93 -9.28
CA THR A 366 -1.80 -14.40 -8.14
C THR A 366 -0.70 -13.42 -7.85
N GLY A 367 -0.28 -13.31 -6.59
CA GLY A 367 0.74 -12.33 -6.18
C GLY A 367 1.39 -12.69 -4.85
N MET A 368 1.40 -11.72 -3.92
CA MET A 368 1.87 -11.98 -2.57
C MET A 368 1.01 -13.06 -1.89
N GLU A 369 1.63 -13.85 -1.06
CA GLU A 369 0.97 -14.92 -0.31
C GLU A 369 1.05 -14.65 1.19
N VAL A 370 0.07 -15.18 1.92
CA VAL A 370 0.09 -15.21 3.39
C VAL A 370 0.35 -16.66 3.82
N LYS A 371 1.50 -16.89 4.44
CA LYS A 371 1.88 -18.20 4.99
C LYS A 371 2.03 -18.10 6.50
N ASP A 372 1.23 -18.84 7.24
CA ASP A 372 1.19 -18.78 8.71
C ASP A 372 1.08 -17.33 9.26
N GLY A 373 0.23 -16.53 8.62
CA GLY A 373 0.01 -15.11 8.94
C GLY A 373 1.13 -14.17 8.49
N LEU A 374 2.22 -14.67 7.91
CA LEU A 374 3.33 -13.86 7.42
C LEU A 374 3.16 -13.52 5.94
N ILE A 375 3.45 -12.29 5.58
CA ILE A 375 3.51 -11.82 4.20
C ILE A 375 4.73 -12.46 3.53
N THR A 376 4.49 -13.12 2.40
CA THR A 376 5.54 -13.69 1.55
C THR A 376 5.52 -12.96 0.20
N LEU A 377 6.58 -12.17 -0.04
CA LEU A 377 6.76 -11.43 -1.27
C LEU A 377 7.37 -12.34 -2.34
N PRO A 378 6.72 -12.49 -3.51
CA PRO A 378 7.31 -13.28 -4.60
C PRO A 378 8.55 -12.59 -5.15
N ASP A 379 9.60 -13.38 -5.39
CA ASP A 379 10.82 -12.91 -6.05
C ASP A 379 10.63 -12.89 -7.59
N ARG A 380 9.63 -12.13 -8.02
CA ARG A 380 9.29 -11.91 -9.42
C ARG A 380 9.35 -10.42 -9.76
N PRO A 381 9.80 -10.04 -10.99
CA PRO A 381 9.88 -8.67 -11.44
C PRO A 381 8.54 -7.91 -11.32
N GLY A 382 8.63 -6.59 -11.18
CA GLY A 382 7.48 -5.71 -11.02
C GLY A 382 6.93 -5.76 -9.60
N ILE A 383 5.61 -5.84 -9.48
CA ILE A 383 4.92 -6.03 -8.20
C ILE A 383 4.74 -7.51 -7.84
N GLY A 384 5.29 -8.42 -8.67
CA GLY A 384 5.34 -9.84 -8.38
C GLY A 384 4.07 -10.63 -8.72
N ILE A 385 3.17 -10.09 -9.55
CA ILE A 385 1.90 -10.74 -9.93
C ILE A 385 1.98 -11.56 -11.20
N ILE A 386 1.03 -12.49 -11.35
CA ILE A 386 0.75 -13.24 -12.59
C ILE A 386 -0.77 -13.16 -12.83
N PRO A 387 -1.23 -12.75 -14.03
CA PRO A 387 -2.64 -12.85 -14.42
C PRO A 387 -3.14 -14.30 -14.37
N LEU A 388 -4.40 -14.51 -13.96
CA LEU A 388 -5.08 -15.81 -13.93
C LEU A 388 -5.73 -16.14 -15.27
#